data_67aa4f2590d38782b913e9ba5a11c653
#
_entry.id   67aa4f2590d38782b913e9ba5a11c653
#
_cell.length_a   1.000
_cell.length_b   1.000
_cell.length_c   1.000
_cell.angle_alpha   90.00
_cell.angle_beta   90.00
_cell.angle_gamma   90.00
#
_symmetry.space_group_name_H-M   'P 1'
#
loop_
_entity.id
_entity.type
_entity.pdbx_description
1 polymer ?
#
loop_
_entity_poly.entity_id
_entity_poly.type
_entity_poly.pdbx_seq_one_letter_code
_entity_poly.pdbx_strand_id
1 'polypeptide(L)'
;MDAVKRTGKPFIAAVSGVKNSGKTTFMEKLISELAGQGYRVAVIKHDGHEFQADREGTDTYRMRQAGAYGTCIFSSGQWQVVKQQQDVRAEELAEFFPEA
;
A
#
# COMPACT_ATOMS: atom_id res chain seq x y z
N MET A 1 15.70 -4.02 13.27
CA MET A 1 14.82 -2.97 13.79
C MET A 1 13.72 -3.62 14.60
N ASP A 2 13.75 -3.39 15.87
CA ASP A 2 12.78 -3.99 16.80
C ASP A 2 11.65 -3.03 17.15
N ALA A 3 11.51 -2.00 16.35
CA ALA A 3 10.53 -0.96 16.59
C ALA A 3 9.09 -1.41 16.36
N VAL A 4 8.91 -2.54 15.68
CA VAL A 4 7.58 -3.00 15.35
C VAL A 4 7.00 -3.73 16.53
N LYS A 5 6.29 -2.99 17.35
CA LYS A 5 5.53 -3.57 18.44
C LYS A 5 4.15 -3.93 17.95
N ARG A 6 3.73 -5.13 18.23
CA ARG A 6 2.42 -5.61 17.80
C ARG A 6 1.37 -5.16 18.81
N THR A 7 1.03 -3.88 18.72
CA THR A 7 0.07 -3.27 19.65
C THR A 7 -1.32 -3.17 19.06
N GLY A 8 -1.54 -3.82 17.89
CA GLY A 8 -2.78 -3.68 17.16
C GLY A 8 -2.79 -2.50 16.20
N LYS A 9 -1.75 -1.69 16.22
CA LYS A 9 -1.61 -0.56 15.30
C LYS A 9 -0.40 -0.78 14.41
N PRO A 10 -0.50 -0.45 13.12
CA PRO A 10 0.64 -0.58 12.24
C PRO A 10 1.73 0.43 12.58
N PHE A 11 2.97 0.03 12.34
CA PHE A 11 4.09 0.98 12.34
C PHE A 11 4.05 1.74 11.01
N ILE A 12 4.12 3.05 11.08
CA ILE A 12 4.01 3.88 9.89
C ILE A 12 5.31 4.65 9.68
N ALA A 13 5.85 4.55 8.49
CA ALA A 13 6.99 5.34 8.07
C ALA A 13 6.64 6.06 6.79
N ALA A 14 7.10 7.29 6.66
CA ALA A 14 6.86 8.08 5.46
C ALA A 14 8.13 8.20 4.64
N VAL A 15 7.99 8.08 3.34
CA VAL A 15 9.08 8.30 2.39
C VAL A 15 8.66 9.45 1.50
N SER A 16 9.46 10.51 1.49
CA SER A 16 9.15 11.66 0.66
C SER A 16 10.32 11.98 -0.24
N GLY A 17 10.03 12.69 -1.32
CA GLY A 17 11.04 13.07 -2.29
C GLY A 17 10.36 13.65 -3.49
N VAL A 18 11.15 14.38 -4.29
CA VAL A 18 10.60 14.93 -5.51
C VAL A 18 10.38 13.84 -6.55
N LYS A 19 9.53 14.14 -7.51
CA LYS A 19 9.26 13.23 -8.60
C LYS A 19 10.55 12.88 -9.33
N ASN A 20 10.67 11.61 -9.73
CA ASN A 20 11.83 11.10 -10.46
C ASN A 20 13.13 11.15 -9.66
N SER A 21 13.04 11.05 -8.35
CA SER A 21 14.21 11.05 -7.48
C SER A 21 14.71 9.65 -7.11
N GLY A 22 14.16 8.61 -7.74
CA GLY A 22 14.49 7.24 -7.39
C GLY A 22 13.67 6.70 -6.22
N LYS A 23 12.66 7.42 -5.80
CA LYS A 23 11.84 7.05 -4.65
C LYS A 23 11.15 5.71 -4.82
N THR A 24 10.61 5.44 -6.00
CA THR A 24 9.94 4.17 -6.26
C THR A 24 10.91 3.01 -6.19
N THR A 25 12.10 3.16 -6.74
CA THR A 25 13.12 2.12 -6.67
C THR A 25 13.52 1.85 -5.23
N PHE A 26 13.69 2.90 -4.44
CA PHE A 26 13.99 2.75 -3.02
C PHE A 26 12.86 2.01 -2.30
N MET A 27 11.61 2.37 -2.60
CA MET A 27 10.46 1.73 -1.98
C MET A 27 10.38 0.24 -2.34
N GLU A 28 10.66 -0.10 -3.58
CA GLU A 28 10.67 -1.51 -4.00
C GLU A 28 11.68 -2.31 -3.20
N LYS A 29 12.88 -1.77 -3.02
CA LYS A 29 13.92 -2.45 -2.26
C LYS A 29 13.55 -2.60 -0.80
N LEU A 30 12.98 -1.55 -0.22
CA LEU A 30 12.57 -1.57 1.18
C LEU A 30 11.46 -2.60 1.40
N ILE A 31 10.46 -2.61 0.53
CA ILE A 31 9.35 -3.56 0.61
C ILE A 31 9.87 -4.99 0.50
N SER A 32 10.73 -5.25 -0.48
CA SER A 32 11.28 -6.57 -0.68
C SER A 32 12.07 -7.05 0.53
N GLU A 33 12.86 -6.17 1.12
CA GLU A 33 13.65 -6.49 2.30
C GLU A 33 12.76 -6.82 3.49
N LEU A 34 11.77 -5.97 3.75
CA LEU A 34 10.88 -6.17 4.89
C LEU A 34 9.99 -7.39 4.70
N ALA A 35 9.48 -7.60 3.50
CA ALA A 35 8.67 -8.77 3.20
C ALA A 35 9.50 -10.05 3.37
N GLY A 36 10.77 -10.01 2.96
CA GLY A 36 11.67 -11.14 3.14
C GLY A 36 11.93 -11.46 4.60
N GLN A 37 11.78 -10.49 5.48
CA GLN A 37 11.91 -10.69 6.91
C GLN A 37 10.61 -11.11 7.59
N GLY A 38 9.54 -11.29 6.82
CA GLY A 38 8.27 -11.76 7.34
C GLY A 38 7.28 -10.65 7.72
N TYR A 39 7.61 -9.40 7.46
CA TYR A 39 6.68 -8.32 7.74
C TYR A 39 5.61 -8.21 6.66
N ARG A 40 4.41 -7.83 7.07
CA ARG A 40 3.35 -7.49 6.14
C ARG A 40 3.43 -5.99 5.88
N VAL A 41 3.79 -5.63 4.66
CA VAL A 41 4.03 -4.25 4.28
C VAL A 41 2.86 -3.75 3.44
N ALA A 42 2.27 -2.66 3.86
CA ALA A 42 1.26 -1.97 3.07
C ALA A 42 1.80 -0.60 2.69
N VAL A 43 1.43 -0.15 1.49
CA VAL A 43 1.87 1.13 0.97
C VAL A 43 0.65 2.01 0.76
N ILE A 44 0.73 3.25 1.22
CA ILE A 44 -0.32 4.23 1.00
C ILE A 44 0.28 5.37 0.21
N LYS A 45 -0.32 5.66 -0.94
CA LYS A 45 0.16 6.70 -1.83
C LYS A 45 -0.92 7.75 -2.02
N HIS A 46 -0.56 9.01 -1.83
CA HIS A 46 -1.44 10.13 -2.17
C HIS A 46 -1.16 10.56 -3.61
N ASP A 47 -2.20 10.66 -4.41
CA ASP A 47 -2.11 11.15 -5.77
C ASP A 47 -2.97 12.38 -5.89
N GLY A 48 -2.35 13.53 -6.19
CA GLY A 48 -3.06 14.79 -6.30
C GLY A 48 -3.90 14.93 -7.56
N HIS A 49 -3.75 13.99 -8.47
CA HIS A 49 -4.49 13.99 -9.72
C HIS A 49 -5.40 12.78 -9.77
N GLU A 50 -6.23 12.73 -10.81
CA GLU A 50 -7.00 11.54 -11.09
C GLU A 50 -6.06 10.38 -11.35
N PHE A 51 -6.25 9.29 -10.63
CA PHE A 51 -5.38 8.14 -10.78
C PHE A 51 -6.09 7.04 -11.56
N GLN A 52 -5.28 6.18 -12.14
CA GLN A 52 -5.77 4.99 -12.81
C GLN A 52 -5.74 3.82 -11.85
N ALA A 53 -6.62 2.84 -12.11
CA ALA A 53 -6.63 1.61 -11.35
C ALA A 53 -5.26 0.92 -11.42
N ASP A 54 -4.99 0.07 -10.45
CA ASP A 54 -3.74 -0.66 -10.35
C ASP A 54 -3.51 -1.48 -11.62
N ARG A 55 -2.52 -1.09 -12.39
CA ARG A 55 -2.20 -1.72 -13.66
C ARG A 55 -0.71 -1.92 -13.76
N GLU A 56 -0.32 -2.83 -14.66
CA GLU A 56 1.07 -3.12 -14.93
C GLU A 56 1.81 -1.82 -15.26
N GLY A 57 2.96 -1.62 -14.63
CA GLY A 57 3.79 -0.45 -14.85
C GLY A 57 3.50 0.72 -13.93
N THR A 58 2.41 0.67 -13.14
CA THR A 58 2.16 1.72 -12.15
C THR A 58 3.00 1.49 -10.90
N ASP A 59 3.18 2.54 -10.10
CA ASP A 59 3.95 2.45 -8.87
C ASP A 59 3.36 1.41 -7.92
N THR A 60 2.04 1.42 -7.74
CA THR A 60 1.40 0.48 -6.81
C THR A 60 1.53 -0.95 -7.30
N TYR A 61 1.41 -1.16 -8.61
CA TYR A 61 1.64 -2.47 -9.19
C TYR A 61 3.06 -2.94 -8.90
N ARG A 62 4.06 -2.08 -9.12
CA ARG A 62 5.46 -2.43 -8.87
C ARG A 62 5.71 -2.77 -7.41
N MET A 63 5.08 -2.04 -6.51
CA MET A 63 5.21 -2.30 -5.07
C MET A 63 4.62 -3.64 -4.68
N ARG A 64 3.48 -4.00 -5.28
CA ARG A 64 2.91 -5.34 -5.04
C ARG A 64 3.81 -6.43 -5.60
N GLN A 65 4.42 -6.20 -6.76
CA GLN A 65 5.37 -7.17 -7.31
C GLN A 65 6.61 -7.31 -6.42
N ALA A 66 6.98 -6.28 -5.71
CA ALA A 66 8.11 -6.32 -4.78
C ALA A 66 7.77 -7.05 -3.48
N GLY A 67 6.50 -7.34 -3.24
CA GLY A 67 6.10 -8.12 -2.09
C GLY A 67 5.17 -7.40 -1.11
N ALA A 68 4.63 -6.25 -1.49
CA ALA A 68 3.69 -5.55 -0.61
C ALA A 68 2.44 -6.40 -0.39
N TYR A 69 2.04 -6.52 0.86
CA TYR A 69 0.82 -7.20 1.25
C TYR A 69 -0.42 -6.46 0.76
N GLY A 70 -0.34 -5.14 0.72
CA GLY A 70 -1.44 -4.34 0.25
C GLY A 70 -0.97 -2.97 -0.19
N THR A 71 -1.79 -2.33 -1.01
CA THR A 71 -1.54 -0.97 -1.47
C THR A 71 -2.82 -0.17 -1.39
N CYS A 72 -2.68 1.10 -1.15
CA CYS A 72 -3.79 2.03 -1.18
C CYS A 72 -3.33 3.28 -1.91
N ILE A 73 -4.14 3.74 -2.84
CA ILE A 73 -3.91 5.01 -3.53
C ILE A 73 -5.14 5.86 -3.32
N PHE A 74 -4.94 7.13 -3.02
CA PHE A 74 -6.09 8.01 -2.78
C PHE A 74 -5.84 9.40 -3.37
N SER A 75 -6.93 10.03 -3.73
CA SER A 75 -6.96 11.41 -4.20
C SER A 75 -8.06 12.14 -3.45
N SER A 76 -8.35 13.38 -3.84
CA SER A 76 -9.39 14.15 -3.18
C SER A 76 -10.80 13.58 -3.37
N GLY A 77 -11.00 12.79 -4.42
CA GLY A 77 -12.34 12.31 -4.79
C GLY A 77 -12.56 10.81 -4.65
N GLN A 78 -11.50 10.04 -4.51
CA GLN A 78 -11.67 8.59 -4.42
C GLN A 78 -10.41 7.92 -3.88
N TRP A 79 -10.58 6.67 -3.50
CA TRP A 79 -9.46 5.84 -3.06
C TRP A 79 -9.69 4.40 -3.49
N GLN A 80 -8.58 3.68 -3.60
CA GLN A 80 -8.61 2.29 -4.01
C GLN A 80 -7.64 1.50 -3.14
N VAL A 81 -8.10 0.35 -2.66
CA VAL A 81 -7.28 -0.55 -1.87
C VAL A 81 -7.16 -1.87 -2.58
N VAL A 82 -5.94 -2.37 -2.69
CA VAL A 82 -5.68 -3.75 -3.14
C VAL A 82 -5.01 -4.46 -1.99
N LYS A 83 -5.60 -5.53 -1.53
CA LYS A 83 -5.13 -6.24 -0.35
C LYS A 83 -5.09 -7.74 -0.64
N GLN A 84 -4.00 -8.37 -0.29
CA GLN A 84 -3.87 -9.83 -0.40
C GLN A 84 -4.53 -10.45 0.83
N GLN A 85 -5.73 -10.95 0.64
CA GLN A 85 -6.47 -11.56 1.74
C GLN A 85 -7.30 -12.70 1.17
N GLN A 86 -7.17 -13.87 1.77
CA GLN A 86 -7.99 -15.01 1.39
C GLN A 86 -9.28 -14.99 2.20
N ASP A 87 -10.30 -15.60 1.62
CA ASP A 87 -11.57 -15.82 2.32
C ASP A 87 -12.24 -14.52 2.81
N VAL A 88 -12.06 -13.44 2.04
CA VAL A 88 -12.76 -12.20 2.36
C VAL A 88 -14.26 -12.40 2.19
N ARG A 89 -15.04 -11.87 3.13
CA ARG A 89 -16.48 -12.01 3.11
C ARG A 89 -17.14 -10.72 2.65
N ALA A 90 -18.29 -10.87 1.99
CA ALA A 90 -19.02 -9.71 1.48
C ALA A 90 -19.39 -8.73 2.59
N GLU A 91 -19.69 -9.24 3.78
CA GLU A 91 -20.03 -8.40 4.92
C GLU A 91 -18.88 -7.50 5.32
N GLU A 92 -17.65 -7.99 5.22
CA GLU A 92 -16.47 -7.17 5.52
C GLU A 92 -16.32 -6.03 4.51
N LEU A 93 -16.60 -6.31 3.24
CA LEU A 93 -16.49 -5.30 2.19
C LEU A 93 -17.60 -4.27 2.31
N ALA A 94 -18.78 -4.68 2.75
CA ALA A 94 -19.90 -3.76 2.92
C ALA A 94 -19.61 -2.66 3.94
N GLU A 95 -18.70 -2.92 4.87
CA GLU A 95 -18.32 -1.93 5.90
C GLU A 95 -17.70 -0.68 5.32
N PHE A 96 -17.21 -0.76 4.07
CA PHE A 96 -16.66 0.42 3.41
C PHE A 96 -17.75 1.35 2.86
N PHE A 97 -19.00 0.94 2.92
CA PHE A 97 -20.11 1.71 2.34
C PHE A 97 -21.24 1.90 3.35
N PRO A 98 -20.94 2.50 4.52
CA PRO A 98 -21.98 2.63 5.54
C PRO A 98 -23.13 3.53 5.12
N GLU A 99 -22.92 4.39 4.13
CA GLU A 99 -23.95 5.30 3.61
C GLU A 99 -24.88 4.63 2.60
N ALA A 100 -24.53 3.47 2.10
CA ALA A 100 -25.32 2.81 1.07
C ALA A 100 -26.61 2.22 1.64
#